data_2901dbb5d33254dcc63f6406474063bf
#
_entry.id   2901dbb5d33254dcc63f6406474063bf
#
_cell.length_a   1.000
_cell.length_b   1.000
_cell.length_c   1.000
_cell.angle_alpha   90.00
_cell.angle_beta   90.00
_cell.angle_gamma   90.00
#
_symmetry.space_group_name_H-M   'P 1'
#
loop_
_entity.id
_entity.type
_entity.pdbx_description
1 polymer ?
#
loop_
_entity_poly.entity_id
_entity_poly.type
_entity_poly.pdbx_seq_one_letter_code
_entity_poly.pdbx_strand_id
1 'polypeptide(L)'
;FATQNMWTFIMLDSYTGRIWQVQYDTKSLDNLLCVSINEEVLESGDRSIFSIQPMTSMFQYYLISNKSGAMWQFQWTTEGPDYRWIKRVN
;
A
#
# COMPACT_ATOMS: atom_id res chain seq x y z
N PHE A 1 -6.85 -0.28 4.57
CA PHE A 1 -7.61 -0.76 3.41
C PHE A 1 -7.59 -2.29 3.38
N ALA A 2 -8.75 -2.92 3.41
CA ALA A 2 -8.87 -4.37 3.37
C ALA A 2 -8.61 -4.89 1.95
N THR A 3 -7.83 -5.99 1.86
CA THR A 3 -7.62 -6.69 0.60
C THR A 3 -8.64 -7.81 0.44
N GLN A 4 -8.61 -8.49 -0.71
CA GLN A 4 -9.44 -9.68 -0.92
C GLN A 4 -8.95 -10.88 -0.08
N ASN A 5 -7.71 -10.82 0.42
CA ASN A 5 -7.20 -11.77 1.39
C ASN A 5 -7.59 -11.30 2.79
N MET A 6 -8.39 -12.09 3.51
CA MET A 6 -8.94 -11.71 4.81
C MET A 6 -7.89 -11.48 5.89
N TRP A 7 -6.66 -11.95 5.68
CA TRP A 7 -5.56 -11.84 6.64
C TRP A 7 -4.59 -10.69 6.34
N THR A 8 -4.84 -9.94 5.28
CA THR A 8 -3.93 -8.89 4.83
C THR A 8 -4.67 -7.57 4.66
N PHE A 9 -4.06 -6.51 5.20
CA PHE A 9 -4.52 -5.14 5.05
C PHE A 9 -3.43 -4.28 4.45
N ILE A 10 -3.84 -3.25 3.73
CA ILE A 10 -2.94 -2.20 3.29
C ILE A 10 -3.15 -1.01 4.22
N MET A 11 -2.06 -0.57 4.86
CA MET A 11 -2.05 0.62 5.70
C MET A 11 -1.44 1.77 4.92
N LEU A 12 -2.14 2.87 4.85
CA LEU A 12 -1.74 4.06 4.10
C LEU A 12 -1.56 5.23 5.06
N ASP A 13 -0.41 5.90 4.98
CA ASP A 13 -0.29 7.26 5.50
C ASP A 13 -0.81 8.21 4.43
N SER A 14 -2.00 8.75 4.65
CA SER A 14 -2.67 9.58 3.66
C SER A 14 -1.99 10.92 3.40
N TYR A 15 -1.08 11.34 4.27
CA TYR A 15 -0.35 12.60 4.11
C TYR A 15 0.95 12.45 3.32
N THR A 16 1.60 11.30 3.43
CA THR A 16 2.93 11.09 2.81
C THR A 16 2.91 10.14 1.63
N GLY A 17 1.84 9.34 1.50
CA GLY A 17 1.76 8.30 0.49
C GLY A 17 2.53 7.04 0.84
N ARG A 18 3.07 6.94 2.06
CA ARG A 18 3.74 5.70 2.47
C ARG A 18 2.72 4.59 2.70
N ILE A 19 3.09 3.39 2.29
CA ILE A 19 2.19 2.23 2.28
C ILE A 19 2.89 1.06 2.95
N TRP A 20 2.12 0.34 3.78
CA TRP A 20 2.58 -0.88 4.43
C TRP A 20 1.59 -2.01 4.14
N GLN A 21 2.13 -3.20 4.00
CA GLN A 21 1.37 -4.43 4.01
C GLN A 21 1.34 -4.96 5.44
N VAL A 22 0.15 -5.12 6.00
CA VAL A 22 -0.05 -5.65 7.36
C VAL A 22 -0.75 -7.00 7.23
N GLN A 23 -0.08 -8.03 7.69
CA GLN A 23 -0.60 -9.40 7.65
C GLN A 23 -0.61 -9.97 9.04
N TYR A 24 -1.69 -10.63 9.43
CA TYR A 24 -1.81 -11.25 10.73
C TYR A 24 -2.24 -12.70 10.60
N ASP A 25 -1.91 -13.48 11.66
CA ASP A 25 -2.28 -14.87 11.78
C ASP A 25 -3.27 -15.00 12.95
N THR A 26 -4.37 -15.70 12.73
CA THR A 26 -5.37 -15.95 13.76
C THR A 26 -4.91 -16.95 14.82
N LYS A 27 -3.86 -17.70 14.53
CA LYS A 27 -3.34 -18.72 15.45
C LYS A 27 -2.33 -18.16 16.44
N SER A 28 -1.69 -17.04 16.12
CA SER A 28 -0.65 -16.45 16.98
C SER A 28 -0.52 -14.97 16.70
N LEU A 29 -0.54 -14.16 17.76
CA LEU A 29 -0.24 -12.73 17.68
C LEU A 29 1.23 -12.46 17.33
N ASP A 30 2.09 -13.46 17.54
CA ASP A 30 3.52 -13.35 17.24
C ASP A 30 3.81 -13.37 15.72
N ASN A 31 2.83 -13.74 14.92
CA ASN A 31 2.96 -13.80 13.46
C ASN A 31 2.43 -12.55 12.75
N LEU A 32 2.25 -11.46 13.48
CA LEU A 32 1.91 -10.18 12.87
C LEU A 32 3.09 -9.67 12.05
N LEU A 33 2.85 -9.41 10.77
CA LEU A 33 3.85 -8.90 9.84
C LEU A 33 3.42 -7.52 9.35
N CYS A 34 4.30 -6.53 9.49
CA CYS A 34 4.11 -5.20 8.93
C CYS A 34 5.34 -4.87 8.09
N VAL A 35 5.15 -4.77 6.78
CA VAL A 35 6.24 -4.58 5.82
C VAL A 35 5.95 -3.36 4.96
N SER A 36 6.93 -2.47 4.86
CA SER A 36 6.84 -1.30 4.00
C SER A 36 6.85 -1.70 2.52
N ILE A 37 5.94 -1.14 1.73
CA ILE A 37 5.94 -1.28 0.28
C ILE A 37 6.79 -0.19 -0.34
N ASN A 38 6.74 1.02 0.22
CA ASN A 38 7.63 2.11 -0.16
C ASN A 38 8.14 2.81 1.09
N GLU A 39 9.41 3.18 1.08
CA GLU A 39 10.04 3.86 2.21
C GLU A 39 10.13 5.37 2.00
N GLU A 40 9.86 5.85 0.80
CA GLU A 40 9.98 7.24 0.45
C GLU A 40 8.66 7.98 0.63
N VAL A 41 8.75 9.22 1.07
CA VAL A 41 7.65 10.16 1.02
C VAL A 41 7.45 10.54 -0.46
N LEU A 42 6.31 10.18 -1.01
CA LEU A 42 6.05 10.39 -2.44
C LEU A 42 5.73 11.86 -2.75
N GLU A 43 5.10 12.53 -1.82
CA GLU A 43 4.70 13.93 -1.94
C GLU A 43 4.55 14.50 -0.54
N SER A 44 4.94 15.74 -0.35
CA SER A 44 4.82 16.41 0.95
C SER A 44 4.10 17.74 0.79
N GLY A 45 3.50 18.19 1.89
CA GLY A 45 2.79 19.48 1.94
C GLY A 45 1.54 19.40 2.80
N ASP A 46 1.03 20.55 3.17
CA ASP A 46 -0.04 20.67 4.17
C ASP A 46 -1.37 20.06 3.74
N ARG A 47 -1.53 19.74 2.46
CA ARG A 47 -2.80 19.26 1.92
C ARG A 47 -2.64 18.05 1.01
N SER A 48 -1.53 17.35 1.13
CA SER A 48 -1.37 16.09 0.41
C SER A 48 -2.33 15.08 1.01
N ILE A 49 -3.23 14.55 0.19
CA ILE A 49 -4.15 13.48 0.58
C ILE A 49 -4.08 12.42 -0.50
N PHE A 50 -3.73 11.23 -0.08
CA PHE A 50 -3.65 10.07 -0.95
C PHE A 50 -4.84 9.16 -0.74
N SER A 51 -5.26 8.51 -1.79
CA SER A 51 -6.32 7.51 -1.74
C SER A 51 -5.90 6.27 -2.51
N ILE A 52 -6.50 5.13 -2.16
CA ILE A 52 -6.22 3.84 -2.76
C ILE A 52 -7.42 3.41 -3.59
N GLN A 53 -7.16 2.93 -4.81
CA GLN A 53 -8.15 2.40 -5.72
C GLN A 53 -7.76 0.97 -6.09
N PRO A 54 -8.63 -0.03 -5.85
CA PRO A 54 -8.31 -1.40 -6.24
C PRO A 54 -8.31 -1.58 -7.75
N MET A 55 -7.46 -2.49 -8.20
CA MET A 55 -7.43 -2.99 -9.58
C MET A 55 -8.15 -4.33 -9.67
N THR A 56 -8.18 -4.92 -10.86
CA THR A 56 -8.79 -6.24 -11.05
C THR A 56 -8.02 -7.38 -10.39
N SER A 57 -6.69 -7.24 -10.27
CA SER A 57 -5.87 -8.18 -9.51
C SER A 57 -5.98 -7.88 -8.01
N MET A 58 -6.17 -8.91 -7.20
CA MET A 58 -6.24 -8.75 -5.75
C MET A 58 -4.92 -8.22 -5.13
N PHE A 59 -3.81 -8.33 -5.83
CA PHE A 59 -2.49 -7.92 -5.34
C PHE A 59 -2.09 -6.52 -5.75
N GLN A 60 -2.85 -5.87 -6.61
CA GLN A 60 -2.48 -4.60 -7.23
C GLN A 60 -3.50 -3.51 -6.97
N TYR A 61 -2.99 -2.29 -6.74
CA TYR A 61 -3.78 -1.11 -6.44
C TYR A 61 -3.18 0.12 -7.07
N TYR A 62 -4.00 1.13 -7.27
CA TYR A 62 -3.53 2.49 -7.57
C TYR A 62 -3.49 3.31 -6.29
N LEU A 63 -2.45 4.13 -6.18
CA LEU A 63 -2.35 5.20 -5.19
C LEU A 63 -2.44 6.52 -5.94
N ILE A 64 -3.32 7.40 -5.49
CA ILE A 64 -3.63 8.64 -6.18
C ILE A 64 -3.45 9.80 -5.22
N SER A 65 -2.69 10.83 -5.66
CA SER A 65 -2.58 12.09 -4.93
C SER A 65 -3.73 13.00 -5.34
N ASN A 66 -4.55 13.42 -4.37
CA ASN A 66 -5.61 14.40 -4.61
C ASN A 66 -5.07 15.81 -4.82
N LYS A 67 -3.81 16.06 -4.41
CA LYS A 67 -3.19 17.37 -4.57
C LYS A 67 -2.68 17.59 -5.98
N SER A 68 -1.94 16.63 -6.54
CA SER A 68 -1.24 16.80 -7.83
C SER A 68 -1.86 15.99 -8.97
N GLY A 69 -2.72 15.02 -8.67
CA GLY A 69 -3.22 14.08 -9.65
C GLY A 69 -2.23 13.00 -10.02
N ALA A 70 -1.07 12.97 -9.36
CA ALA A 70 -0.08 11.91 -9.60
C ALA A 70 -0.64 10.55 -9.20
N MET A 71 -0.31 9.54 -9.98
CA MET A 71 -0.75 8.17 -9.74
C MET A 71 0.43 7.23 -9.70
N TRP A 72 0.33 6.27 -8.79
CA TRP A 72 1.28 5.16 -8.68
C TRP A 72 0.49 3.86 -8.72
N GLN A 73 1.12 2.83 -9.26
CA GLN A 73 0.65 1.45 -9.13
C GLN A 73 1.54 0.74 -8.13
N PHE A 74 0.94 0.01 -7.20
CA PHE A 74 1.71 -0.78 -6.24
C PHE A 74 1.16 -2.18 -6.10
N GLN A 75 2.00 -3.08 -5.62
CA GLN A 75 1.67 -4.48 -5.44
C GLN A 75 2.12 -4.95 -4.06
N TRP A 76 1.26 -5.70 -3.39
CA TRP A 76 1.60 -6.47 -2.21
C TRP A 76 1.74 -7.95 -2.56
N THR A 77 2.34 -8.74 -1.67
CA THR A 77 2.57 -10.15 -1.92
C THR A 77 2.63 -10.96 -0.63
N THR A 78 2.28 -12.25 -0.75
CA THR A 78 2.53 -13.24 0.31
C THR A 78 3.82 -14.02 0.07
N GLU A 79 4.54 -13.74 -1.02
CA GLU A 79 5.78 -14.41 -1.39
C GLU A 79 7.01 -13.61 -0.94
N GLY A 80 8.00 -13.40 -1.76
CA GLY A 80 9.23 -12.71 -1.37
C GLY A 80 9.16 -11.18 -1.55
N PRO A 81 10.10 -10.44 -0.95
CA PRO A 81 10.09 -8.97 -1.00
C PRO A 81 10.23 -8.40 -2.41
N ASP A 82 10.79 -9.15 -3.36
CA ASP A 82 10.95 -8.72 -4.75
C ASP A 82 9.62 -8.55 -5.47
N TYR A 83 8.55 -9.11 -4.92
CA TYR A 83 7.21 -9.00 -5.49
C TYR A 83 6.42 -7.82 -4.92
N ARG A 84 7.00 -7.07 -3.99
CA ARG A 84 6.45 -5.79 -3.51
C ARG A 84 7.10 -4.67 -4.28
N TRP A 85 6.28 -3.83 -4.90
CA TRP A 85 6.83 -2.72 -5.69
C TRP A 85 5.82 -1.59 -5.79
N ILE A 86 6.33 -0.41 -6.11
CA ILE A 86 5.53 0.77 -6.44
C ILE A 86 6.22 1.49 -7.60
N LYS A 87 5.43 1.98 -8.54
CA LYS A 87 5.94 2.75 -9.68
C LYS A 87 4.99 3.87 -10.04
N ARG A 88 5.53 4.98 -10.51
CA ARG A 88 4.76 6.08 -11.06
C ARG A 88 4.19 5.70 -12.42
N VAL A 89 2.91 6.03 -12.70
CA VAL A 89 2.24 5.65 -13.95
C VAL A 89 1.83 6.85 -14.82
N ASN A 90 2.04 8.07 -14.33
CA ASN A 90 1.76 9.26 -15.14
C ASN A 90 2.79 10.38 -14.99
#